data_1698bf593823d23b1837dc4895dbf9a2
#
_entry.id   1698bf593823d23b1837dc4895dbf9a2
#
_cell.length_a   1.000
_cell.length_b   1.000
_cell.length_c   1.000
_cell.angle_alpha   90.00
_cell.angle_beta   90.00
_cell.angle_gamma   90.00
#
_symmetry.space_group_name_H-M   'P 1'
#
loop_
_entity.id
_entity.type
_entity.pdbx_description
1 polymer ?
#
loop_
_entity_poly.entity_id
_entity_poly.type
_entity_poly.pdbx_seq_one_letter_code
_entity_poly.pdbx_strand_id
1 'polypeptide(L)'
;MEPGEALSAASQLAMALAGFASVVVAFRSGALHDWAPIDKLRLRLLLGNSVVPLLACLVAMLLLSVKPPPPWIWRACSGFSLALAVPFGLSTLKDTRAIRSGGFGMASASRFLLYGMGIVATAATILQICNVVVLSAF
;
A
#
# COMPACT_ATOMS: atom_id res chain seq x y z
N MET A 1 5.12 21.25 10.23
CA MET A 1 5.82 20.07 9.71
C MET A 1 6.11 20.32 8.24
N GLU A 2 7.35 20.34 7.85
CA GLU A 2 7.68 20.48 6.44
C GLU A 2 7.29 19.21 5.65
N PRO A 3 6.83 19.35 4.41
CA PRO A 3 6.41 18.16 3.61
C PRO A 3 7.49 17.09 3.50
N GLY A 4 8.76 17.51 3.46
CA GLY A 4 9.92 16.59 3.42
C GLY A 4 10.08 15.75 4.68
N GLU A 5 9.83 16.31 5.86
CA GLU A 5 9.91 15.61 7.14
C GLU A 5 8.82 14.52 7.24
N ALA A 6 7.59 14.87 6.83
CA ALA A 6 6.48 13.91 6.83
C ALA A 6 6.74 12.73 5.88
N LEU A 7 7.28 12.99 4.69
CA LEU A 7 7.64 11.96 3.72
C LEU A 7 8.79 11.08 4.22
N SER A 8 9.80 11.68 4.90
CA SER A 8 10.90 10.95 5.51
C SER A 8 10.39 10.01 6.61
N ALA A 9 9.54 10.49 7.51
CA ALA A 9 8.94 9.67 8.55
C ALA A 9 8.11 8.52 7.96
N ALA A 10 7.29 8.80 6.94
CA ALA A 10 6.49 7.78 6.25
C ALA A 10 7.36 6.71 5.57
N SER A 11 8.48 7.11 4.95
CA SER A 11 9.41 6.16 4.31
C SER A 11 10.11 5.27 5.33
N GLN A 12 10.50 5.82 6.50
CA GLN A 12 11.09 5.04 7.59
C GLN A 12 10.11 4.01 8.14
N LEU A 13 8.83 4.38 8.30
CA LEU A 13 7.78 3.48 8.75
C LEU A 13 7.55 2.34 7.73
N ALA A 14 7.53 2.67 6.45
CA ALA A 14 7.39 1.69 5.38
C ALA A 14 8.59 0.71 5.33
N MET A 15 9.83 1.21 5.52
CA MET A 15 11.02 0.36 5.63
C MET A 15 10.99 -0.55 6.86
N ALA A 16 10.55 -0.05 8.01
CA ALA A 16 10.40 -0.85 9.23
C ALA A 16 9.40 -2.00 9.02
N LEU A 17 8.27 -1.72 8.37
CA LEU A 17 7.27 -2.74 8.04
C LEU A 17 7.80 -3.79 7.05
N ALA A 18 8.57 -3.36 6.04
CA ALA A 18 9.20 -4.27 5.08
C ALA A 18 10.26 -5.16 5.78
N GLY A 19 11.05 -4.57 6.70
CA GLY A 19 12.00 -5.31 7.53
C GLY A 19 11.31 -6.35 8.40
N PHE A 20 10.21 -5.99 9.06
CA PHE A 20 9.41 -6.94 9.83
C PHE A 20 8.86 -8.07 8.96
N ALA A 21 8.37 -7.76 7.76
CA ALA A 21 7.89 -8.78 6.83
C ALA A 21 8.99 -9.78 6.46
N SER A 22 10.22 -9.32 6.22
CA SER A 22 11.37 -10.18 5.91
C SER A 22 11.74 -11.11 7.07
N VAL A 23 11.68 -10.60 8.30
CA VAL A 23 11.89 -11.40 9.52
C VAL A 23 10.84 -12.50 9.64
N VAL A 24 9.55 -12.19 9.42
CA VAL A 24 8.47 -13.19 9.45
C VAL A 24 8.71 -14.30 8.43
N VAL A 25 9.18 -13.95 7.22
CA VAL A 25 9.52 -14.94 6.19
C VAL A 25 10.71 -15.81 6.61
N ALA A 26 11.76 -15.20 7.17
CA ALA A 26 12.98 -15.89 7.57
C ALA A 26 12.76 -16.91 8.70
N PHE A 27 11.89 -16.60 9.65
CA PHE A 27 11.59 -17.49 10.77
C PHE A 27 10.55 -18.57 10.47
N ARG A 28 9.87 -18.50 9.34
CA ARG A 28 8.89 -19.52 8.97
C ARG A 28 9.58 -20.67 8.26
N SER A 29 9.58 -21.85 8.89
CA SER A 29 10.10 -23.08 8.31
C SER A 29 9.24 -23.55 7.15
N GLY A 30 9.85 -23.80 6.00
CA GLY A 30 9.20 -24.34 4.80
C GLY A 30 9.34 -23.41 3.59
N ALA A 31 9.34 -24.03 2.40
CA ALA A 31 9.40 -23.27 1.15
C ALA A 31 8.11 -22.46 0.97
N LEU A 32 8.22 -21.26 0.39
CA LEU A 32 7.08 -20.40 0.08
C LEU A 32 6.00 -21.11 -0.75
N HIS A 33 6.40 -22.16 -1.51
CA HIS A 33 5.49 -22.95 -2.31
C HIS A 33 4.49 -23.74 -1.46
N ASP A 34 4.92 -24.21 -0.29
CA ASP A 34 4.14 -25.06 0.61
C ASP A 34 3.20 -24.29 1.54
N TRP A 35 3.25 -22.96 1.48
CA TRP A 35 2.42 -22.12 2.34
C TRP A 35 0.94 -22.19 1.94
N ALA A 36 0.07 -22.19 2.93
CA ALA A 36 -1.37 -22.07 2.70
C ALA A 36 -1.70 -20.77 1.90
N PRO A 37 -2.71 -20.81 1.03
CA PRO A 37 -3.09 -19.65 0.23
C PRO A 37 -3.35 -18.38 1.05
N ILE A 38 -3.91 -18.54 2.25
CA ILE A 38 -4.19 -17.43 3.17
C ILE A 38 -2.90 -16.76 3.68
N ASP A 39 -1.85 -17.52 3.90
CA ASP A 39 -0.58 -17.00 4.40
C ASP A 39 0.21 -16.30 3.29
N LYS A 40 0.14 -16.79 2.06
CA LYS A 40 0.64 -16.10 0.87
C LYS A 40 -0.04 -14.76 0.68
N LEU A 41 -1.37 -14.71 0.85
CA LEU A 41 -2.13 -13.47 0.78
C LEU A 41 -1.71 -12.49 1.89
N ARG A 42 -1.56 -12.95 3.13
CA ARG A 42 -1.10 -12.11 4.25
C ARG A 42 0.27 -11.51 4.01
N LEU A 43 1.22 -12.33 3.54
CA LEU A 43 2.56 -11.85 3.20
C LEU A 43 2.52 -10.82 2.08
N ARG A 44 1.76 -11.09 1.02
CA ARG A 44 1.59 -10.16 -0.08
C ARG A 44 0.99 -8.83 0.35
N LEU A 45 -0.01 -8.87 1.23
CA LEU A 45 -0.61 -7.66 1.81
C LEU A 45 0.40 -6.87 2.65
N LEU A 46 1.17 -7.57 3.49
CA LEU A 46 2.18 -6.93 4.33
C LEU A 46 3.26 -6.26 3.48
N LEU A 47 3.80 -6.96 2.50
CA LEU A 47 4.80 -6.41 1.58
C LEU A 47 4.24 -5.28 0.71
N GLY A 48 3.05 -5.44 0.15
CA GLY A 48 2.42 -4.42 -0.69
C GLY A 48 2.13 -3.13 0.08
N ASN A 49 1.62 -3.25 1.31
CA ASN A 49 1.37 -2.11 2.19
C ASN A 49 2.67 -1.42 2.67
N SER A 50 3.82 -2.06 2.53
CA SER A 50 5.12 -1.45 2.82
C SER A 50 5.75 -0.84 1.57
N VAL A 51 5.78 -1.59 0.47
CA VAL A 51 6.48 -1.21 -0.77
C VAL A 51 5.77 -0.08 -1.50
N VAL A 52 4.44 -0.13 -1.60
CA VAL A 52 3.65 0.90 -2.32
C VAL A 52 3.84 2.29 -1.72
N PRO A 53 3.63 2.52 -0.40
CA PRO A 53 3.87 3.84 0.18
C PRO A 53 5.35 4.24 0.17
N LEU A 54 6.29 3.29 0.30
CA LEU A 54 7.71 3.58 0.19
C LEU A 54 8.06 4.17 -1.18
N LEU A 55 7.62 3.53 -2.26
CA LEU A 55 7.83 4.03 -3.62
C LEU A 55 7.16 5.38 -3.84
N ALA A 56 5.95 5.57 -3.33
CA ALA A 56 5.24 6.85 -3.42
C ALA A 56 6.00 7.98 -2.69
N CYS A 57 6.53 7.72 -1.49
CA CYS A 57 7.35 8.67 -0.74
C CYS A 57 8.66 9.00 -1.47
N LEU A 58 9.36 8.00 -2.01
CA LEU A 58 10.61 8.21 -2.75
C LEU A 58 10.37 9.08 -3.99
N VAL A 59 9.33 8.80 -4.77
CA VAL A 59 8.98 9.62 -5.93
C VAL A 59 8.61 11.03 -5.53
N ALA A 60 7.84 11.21 -4.45
CA ALA A 60 7.49 12.53 -3.93
C ALA A 60 8.73 13.32 -3.48
N MET A 61 9.67 12.68 -2.79
CA MET A 61 10.93 13.31 -2.37
C MET A 61 11.80 13.71 -3.57
N LEU A 62 11.89 12.86 -4.60
CA LEU A 62 12.60 13.16 -5.84
C LEU A 62 11.98 14.36 -6.55
N LEU A 63 10.66 14.42 -6.66
CA LEU A 63 9.96 15.54 -7.29
C LEU A 63 10.13 16.84 -6.49
N LEU A 64 10.13 16.78 -5.14
CA LEU A 64 10.36 17.94 -4.28
C LEU A 64 11.81 18.44 -4.32
N SER A 65 12.77 17.64 -4.78
CA SER A 65 14.17 18.09 -4.98
C SER A 65 14.34 19.04 -6.16
N VAL A 66 13.39 19.08 -7.09
CA VAL A 66 13.36 20.03 -8.20
C VAL A 66 13.02 21.43 -7.67
N LYS A 67 13.90 22.40 -7.90
CA LYS A 67 13.70 23.80 -7.46
C LYS A 67 13.56 24.74 -8.66
N PRO A 68 12.54 25.60 -8.69
CA PRO A 68 11.39 25.70 -7.77
C PRO A 68 10.43 24.51 -7.92
N PRO A 69 9.76 24.07 -6.83
CA PRO A 69 8.85 22.94 -6.90
C PRO A 69 7.67 23.27 -7.82
N PRO A 70 7.42 22.49 -8.86
CA PRO A 70 6.33 22.77 -9.79
C PRO A 70 4.96 22.57 -9.13
N PRO A 71 3.94 23.40 -9.45
CA PRO A 71 2.62 23.32 -8.81
C PRO A 71 1.89 21.99 -9.03
N TRP A 72 2.25 21.27 -10.09
CA TRP A 72 1.64 19.95 -10.41
C TRP A 72 2.22 18.77 -9.62
N ILE A 73 3.23 19.02 -8.76
CA ILE A 73 3.98 17.93 -8.07
C ILE A 73 3.06 17.01 -7.25
N TRP A 74 2.12 17.59 -6.51
CA TRP A 74 1.19 16.85 -5.67
C TRP A 74 0.21 16.00 -6.49
N ARG A 75 -0.16 16.50 -7.66
CA ARG A 75 -1.01 15.76 -8.61
C ARG A 75 -0.26 14.58 -9.22
N ALA A 76 1.00 14.77 -9.60
CA ALA A 76 1.84 13.70 -10.09
C ALA A 76 2.05 12.61 -9.02
N CYS A 77 2.32 12.99 -7.76
CA CYS A 77 2.45 12.05 -6.65
C CYS A 77 1.15 11.28 -6.40
N SER A 78 -0.01 11.96 -6.40
CA SER A 78 -1.31 11.30 -6.22
C SER A 78 -1.64 10.38 -7.38
N GLY A 79 -1.37 10.80 -8.62
CA GLY A 79 -1.55 9.97 -9.83
C GLY A 79 -0.67 8.73 -9.81
N PHE A 80 0.60 8.87 -9.44
CA PHE A 80 1.52 7.75 -9.29
C PHE A 80 1.08 6.78 -8.20
N SER A 81 0.68 7.30 -7.03
CA SER A 81 0.16 6.47 -5.93
C SER A 81 -1.09 5.70 -6.34
N LEU A 82 -2.01 6.33 -7.08
CA LEU A 82 -3.20 5.67 -7.64
C LEU A 82 -2.83 4.56 -8.63
N ALA A 83 -1.88 4.84 -9.53
CA ALA A 83 -1.42 3.87 -10.52
C ALA A 83 -0.82 2.60 -9.87
N LEU A 84 -0.22 2.71 -8.69
CA LEU A 84 0.27 1.58 -7.91
C LEU A 84 -0.83 0.92 -7.05
N ALA A 85 -1.65 1.73 -6.38
CA ALA A 85 -2.64 1.23 -5.43
C ALA A 85 -3.81 0.50 -6.10
N VAL A 86 -4.29 0.98 -7.25
CA VAL A 86 -5.43 0.38 -7.96
C VAL A 86 -5.15 -1.06 -8.40
N PRO A 87 -4.09 -1.37 -9.18
CA PRO A 87 -3.82 -2.75 -9.58
C PRO A 87 -3.51 -3.66 -8.40
N PHE A 88 -2.83 -3.15 -7.36
CA PHE A 88 -2.59 -3.90 -6.13
C PHE A 88 -3.91 -4.24 -5.41
N GLY A 89 -4.81 -3.27 -5.27
CA GLY A 89 -6.12 -3.46 -4.66
C GLY A 89 -6.99 -4.45 -5.43
N LEU A 90 -7.05 -4.32 -6.76
CA LEU A 90 -7.82 -5.22 -7.62
C LEU A 90 -7.31 -6.66 -7.56
N SER A 91 -5.99 -6.86 -7.57
CA SER A 91 -5.41 -8.20 -7.43
C SER A 91 -5.68 -8.80 -6.05
N THR A 92 -5.58 -8.01 -4.99
CA THR A 92 -5.92 -8.44 -3.62
C THR A 92 -7.38 -8.85 -3.49
N LEU A 93 -8.30 -8.10 -4.12
CA LEU A 93 -9.72 -8.46 -4.15
C LEU A 93 -9.98 -9.78 -4.87
N LYS A 94 -9.30 -10.03 -5.99
CA LYS A 94 -9.39 -11.31 -6.73
C LYS A 94 -8.92 -12.48 -5.86
N ASP A 95 -7.75 -12.35 -5.24
CA ASP A 95 -7.18 -13.38 -4.37
C ASP A 95 -8.08 -13.66 -3.15
N THR A 96 -8.60 -12.61 -2.52
CA THR A 96 -9.53 -12.73 -1.39
C THR A 96 -10.84 -13.44 -1.80
N ARG A 97 -11.38 -13.14 -2.97
CA ARG A 97 -12.57 -13.82 -3.51
C ARG A 97 -12.30 -15.30 -3.79
N ALA A 98 -11.14 -15.61 -4.39
CA ALA A 98 -10.75 -16.99 -4.70
C ALA A 98 -10.59 -17.83 -3.42
N ILE A 99 -9.97 -17.29 -2.36
CA ILE A 99 -9.82 -17.96 -1.07
C ILE A 99 -11.20 -18.20 -0.42
N ARG A 100 -12.09 -17.21 -0.50
CA ARG A 100 -13.45 -17.33 0.05
C ARG A 100 -14.29 -18.38 -0.66
N SER A 101 -14.20 -18.47 -1.99
CA SER A 101 -14.91 -19.50 -2.77
C SER A 101 -14.35 -20.91 -2.55
N GLY A 102 -13.08 -21.05 -2.18
CA GLY A 102 -12.43 -22.31 -1.87
C GLY A 102 -12.78 -22.91 -0.49
N GLY A 103 -13.72 -22.31 0.27
CA GLY A 103 -14.19 -22.86 1.55
C GLY A 103 -13.23 -22.72 2.72
N PHE A 104 -12.13 -21.97 2.57
CA PHE A 104 -11.20 -21.70 3.66
C PHE A 104 -11.82 -20.72 4.65
N GLY A 105 -12.22 -21.23 5.83
CA GLY A 105 -12.76 -20.41 6.91
C GLY A 105 -11.74 -19.39 7.41
N MET A 106 -11.98 -18.12 7.14
CA MET A 106 -11.17 -17.04 7.71
C MET A 106 -11.63 -16.77 9.15
N ALA A 107 -10.68 -16.71 10.08
CA ALA A 107 -10.94 -16.28 11.44
C ALA A 107 -11.60 -14.89 11.46
N SER A 108 -12.53 -14.65 12.40
CA SER A 108 -13.27 -13.37 12.49
C SER A 108 -12.37 -12.15 12.57
N ALA A 109 -11.26 -12.25 13.32
CA ALA A 109 -10.27 -11.20 13.45
C ALA A 109 -9.60 -10.85 12.09
N SER A 110 -9.27 -11.85 11.27
CA SER A 110 -8.70 -11.62 9.95
C SER A 110 -9.68 -10.94 8.99
N ARG A 111 -10.97 -11.24 9.12
CA ARG A 111 -12.02 -10.55 8.35
C ARG A 111 -12.13 -9.09 8.74
N PHE A 112 -12.17 -8.81 10.05
CA PHE A 112 -12.25 -7.43 10.56
C PHE A 112 -11.07 -6.58 10.08
N LEU A 113 -9.84 -7.11 10.16
CA LEU A 113 -8.64 -6.42 9.67
C LEU A 113 -8.69 -6.17 8.16
N LEU A 114 -9.12 -7.15 7.37
CA LEU A 114 -9.22 -6.99 5.91
C LEU A 114 -10.25 -5.93 5.52
N TYR A 115 -11.43 -5.93 6.15
CA TYR A 115 -12.45 -4.92 5.90
C TYR A 115 -12.02 -3.53 6.37
N GLY A 116 -11.41 -3.43 7.55
CA GLY A 116 -10.89 -2.18 8.08
C GLY A 116 -9.83 -1.56 7.16
N MET A 117 -8.84 -2.36 6.74
CA MET A 117 -7.83 -1.91 5.78
C MET A 117 -8.43 -1.57 4.41
N GLY A 118 -9.44 -2.31 3.96
CA GLY A 118 -10.17 -2.02 2.73
C GLY A 118 -10.86 -0.66 2.78
N ILE A 119 -11.51 -0.32 3.88
CA ILE A 119 -12.16 0.98 4.09
C ILE A 119 -11.13 2.11 4.07
N VAL A 120 -10.03 1.96 4.81
CA VAL A 120 -8.95 2.97 4.84
C VAL A 120 -8.33 3.16 3.45
N ALA A 121 -8.04 2.07 2.73
CA ALA A 121 -7.51 2.14 1.37
C ALA A 121 -8.48 2.82 0.40
N THR A 122 -9.78 2.54 0.52
CA THR A 122 -10.81 3.17 -0.31
C THR A 122 -10.92 4.67 -0.01
N ALA A 123 -10.93 5.06 1.26
CA ALA A 123 -10.93 6.47 1.66
C ALA A 123 -9.70 7.21 1.15
N ALA A 124 -8.51 6.64 1.29
CA ALA A 124 -7.27 7.19 0.75
C ALA A 124 -7.32 7.35 -0.78
N THR A 125 -7.86 6.36 -1.49
CA THR A 125 -8.02 6.41 -2.95
C THR A 125 -8.97 7.52 -3.38
N ILE A 126 -10.10 7.69 -2.68
CA ILE A 126 -11.05 8.78 -2.94
C ILE A 126 -10.38 10.14 -2.73
N LEU A 127 -9.65 10.33 -1.63
CA LEU A 127 -8.90 11.56 -1.36
C LEU A 127 -7.87 11.85 -2.44
N GLN A 128 -7.16 10.84 -2.94
CA GLN A 128 -6.20 11.00 -4.03
C GLN A 128 -6.89 11.38 -5.34
N ILE A 129 -8.03 10.78 -5.68
CA ILE A 129 -8.82 11.15 -6.85
C ILE A 129 -9.29 12.61 -6.72
N CYS A 130 -9.83 13.00 -5.57
CA CYS A 130 -10.23 14.38 -5.31
C CYS A 130 -9.05 15.35 -5.50
N ASN A 131 -7.87 15.00 -5.00
CA ASN A 131 -6.67 15.83 -5.16
C ASN A 131 -6.26 15.98 -6.64
N VAL A 132 -6.37 14.91 -7.43
CA VAL A 132 -6.03 14.94 -8.86
C VAL A 132 -7.06 15.73 -9.68
N VAL A 133 -8.36 15.59 -9.36
CA VAL A 133 -9.46 16.13 -10.17
C VAL A 133 -9.86 17.53 -9.70
N VAL A 134 -10.08 17.74 -8.40
CA VAL A 134 -10.66 18.98 -7.86
C VAL A 134 -9.64 20.10 -7.78
N LEU A 135 -8.41 19.83 -7.36
CA LEU A 135 -7.34 20.85 -7.36
C LEU A 135 -6.85 21.23 -8.76
N SER A 136 -7.44 20.64 -9.82
CA SER A 136 -7.24 21.08 -11.20
C SER A 136 -8.04 22.32 -11.58
N ALA A 137 -8.99 22.73 -10.74
CA ALA A 137 -9.92 23.85 -11.01
C ALA A 137 -9.42 25.18 -10.42
N PHE A 138 -8.29 25.22 -9.74
CA PHE A 138 -7.60 26.38 -9.24
C PHE A 138 -6.17 26.40 -9.77
#